data_8c881979930a066ffea2a26f5e92b21f
#
_entry.id   8c881979930a066ffea2a26f5e92b21f
#
_cell.length_a   1.000
_cell.length_b   1.000
_cell.length_c   1.000
_cell.angle_alpha   90.00
_cell.angle_beta   90.00
_cell.angle_gamma   90.00
#
_symmetry.space_group_name_H-M   'P 1'
#
loop_
_entity.id
_entity.type
_entity.pdbx_description
1 polymer ?
#
loop_
_entity_poly.entity_id
_entity_poly.type
_entity_poly.pdbx_seq_one_letter_code
_entity_poly.pdbx_strand_id
1 'polypeptide(L)'
;MGVATAMLAACSEDYTNWTAPQSNPQTSEKTISFTATPLAAVDYNTVNGDSLQLFTPTVTTEATLASQKFSTVVFNENKTRQKVIQTTTKGKIAAADLENAVRNLYGKGDTERAVAITINDTVNVATGESFVKTFDFTCKVSLTKKNFPEFFYLVNPENSSEKAKVLRGEEFDGKFVGYAYLDKKFKLRPNADNAENDLECTSEGNVEEKGQGEACTVSTPAFYKIEVKLEQGVKKGTYTLTKIEKVSMIGDAVGGWGTDIDLTYNPTTGIWEADNVNVIKTGPLKFRANHDWALSWGGYESETAFDELTANGGKNLTVEKGTYKVELTLTCDGKSKVVFTKK
;
A
#
# COMPACT_ATOMS: atom_id res chain seq x y z
N MET A 1 -49.62 19.98 26.90
CA MET A 1 -48.97 21.12 27.57
C MET A 1 -48.72 20.74 29.03
N GLY A 2 -47.51 20.66 29.45
CA GLY A 2 -47.11 20.38 30.81
C GLY A 2 -45.59 20.33 30.85
N VAL A 3 -44.97 21.51 31.03
CA VAL A 3 -43.53 21.65 31.21
C VAL A 3 -43.24 21.23 32.66
N ALA A 4 -42.60 20.09 32.83
CA ALA A 4 -42.08 19.69 34.17
C ALA A 4 -40.78 20.43 34.42
N THR A 5 -40.84 21.50 35.19
CA THR A 5 -39.67 22.18 35.72
C THR A 5 -39.11 21.33 36.85
N ALA A 6 -38.01 20.61 36.59
CA ALA A 6 -37.25 19.97 37.65
C ALA A 6 -36.51 21.07 38.42
N MET A 7 -37.03 21.42 39.61
CA MET A 7 -36.26 22.21 40.58
C MET A 7 -35.15 21.31 41.10
N LEU A 8 -33.90 21.60 40.73
CA LEU A 8 -32.73 21.14 41.44
C LEU A 8 -32.75 21.83 42.82
N ALA A 9 -33.03 21.07 43.86
CA ALA A 9 -32.78 21.52 45.21
C ALA A 9 -31.27 21.69 45.40
N ALA A 10 -30.77 22.88 45.14
CA ALA A 10 -29.44 23.25 45.56
C ALA A 10 -29.44 23.29 47.10
N CYS A 11 -28.57 22.51 47.69
CA CYS A 11 -28.29 22.57 49.12
C CYS A 11 -28.01 24.01 49.48
N SER A 12 -28.72 24.49 50.49
CA SER A 12 -28.71 25.87 50.99
C SER A 12 -27.49 26.21 51.87
N GLU A 13 -26.41 25.50 51.71
CA GLU A 13 -25.20 25.74 52.47
C GLU A 13 -24.11 26.28 51.53
N ASP A 14 -23.76 27.55 51.76
CA ASP A 14 -22.60 28.23 51.28
C ASP A 14 -22.58 28.82 49.83
N TYR A 15 -23.62 29.62 49.47
CA TYR A 15 -23.51 30.54 48.36
C TYR A 15 -22.47 31.68 48.57
N THR A 16 -21.98 31.85 49.79
CA THR A 16 -20.96 32.89 50.09
C THR A 16 -19.59 32.54 49.52
N ASN A 17 -19.32 31.27 49.26
CA ASN A 17 -18.06 30.85 48.63
C ASN A 17 -18.03 31.00 47.08
N TRP A 18 -19.16 31.25 46.45
CA TRP A 18 -19.22 31.47 45.01
C TRP A 18 -18.88 32.91 44.59
N THR A 19 -18.91 33.85 45.53
CA THR A 19 -18.53 35.25 45.29
C THR A 19 -17.08 35.58 45.66
N ALA A 20 -16.43 34.73 46.43
CA ALA A 20 -15.01 34.76 46.58
C ALA A 20 -14.41 34.04 45.34
N PRO A 21 -13.53 34.71 44.56
CA PRO A 21 -12.76 33.95 43.57
C PRO A 21 -12.10 32.81 44.37
N GLN A 22 -12.47 31.57 44.07
CA GLN A 22 -11.66 30.45 44.51
C GLN A 22 -10.29 30.71 43.93
N SER A 23 -9.43 31.28 44.73
CA SER A 23 -8.01 31.19 44.53
C SER A 23 -7.68 29.68 44.76
N ASN A 24 -8.05 28.87 43.79
CA ASN A 24 -7.29 27.67 43.57
C ASN A 24 -5.88 28.22 43.38
N PRO A 25 -4.91 28.00 44.31
CA PRO A 25 -3.56 28.37 43.95
C PRO A 25 -3.37 27.67 42.65
N GLN A 26 -3.18 28.48 41.56
CA GLN A 26 -2.67 27.92 40.34
C GLN A 26 -1.35 27.33 40.79
N THR A 27 -1.38 26.06 41.15
CA THR A 27 -0.18 25.25 41.13
C THR A 27 0.36 25.50 39.77
N SER A 28 1.45 26.28 39.69
CA SER A 28 2.14 26.64 38.47
C SER A 28 2.12 25.38 37.63
N GLU A 29 1.46 25.42 36.46
CA GLU A 29 1.37 24.26 35.59
C GLU A 29 2.79 23.78 35.46
N LYS A 30 3.08 22.62 36.04
CA LYS A 30 4.44 22.07 36.04
C LYS A 30 4.77 21.86 34.59
N THR A 31 5.61 22.74 34.06
CA THR A 31 5.93 22.79 32.65
C THR A 31 6.70 21.53 32.27
N ILE A 32 6.11 20.71 31.41
CA ILE A 32 6.80 19.61 30.77
C ILE A 32 7.08 20.04 29.33
N SER A 33 8.34 20.17 28.97
CA SER A 33 8.75 20.41 27.61
C SER A 33 9.51 19.21 27.06
N PHE A 34 9.21 18.88 25.79
CA PHE A 34 9.87 17.83 25.04
C PHE A 34 10.41 18.43 23.75
N THR A 35 11.70 18.24 23.52
CA THR A 35 12.36 18.49 22.23
C THR A 35 13.21 17.29 21.85
N ALA A 36 13.56 17.16 20.59
CA ALA A 36 14.39 16.07 20.11
C ALA A 36 15.38 16.56 19.05
N THR A 37 16.57 15.99 19.05
CA THR A 37 17.51 16.09 17.93
C THR A 37 17.31 14.87 17.04
N PRO A 38 16.67 15.00 15.86
CA PRO A 38 16.36 13.85 15.02
C PRO A 38 17.55 13.41 14.18
N LEU A 39 17.52 12.13 13.76
CA LEU A 39 18.39 11.61 12.73
C LEU A 39 17.93 12.16 11.36
N ALA A 40 18.82 12.83 10.65
CA ALA A 40 18.48 13.49 9.38
C ALA A 40 18.32 12.50 8.22
N ALA A 41 19.14 11.43 8.20
CA ALA A 41 19.12 10.42 7.13
C ALA A 41 19.57 9.04 7.62
N VAL A 42 19.02 8.00 6.96
CA VAL A 42 19.40 6.59 7.12
C VAL A 42 19.64 6.00 5.74
N ASP A 43 20.81 5.40 5.54
CA ASP A 43 21.14 4.60 4.36
C ASP A 43 21.36 3.14 4.79
N TYR A 44 20.42 2.26 4.44
CA TYR A 44 20.48 0.84 4.79
C TYR A 44 21.59 0.07 4.09
N ASN A 45 22.28 0.65 3.11
CA ASN A 45 23.52 0.07 2.57
C ASN A 45 24.70 0.17 3.56
N THR A 46 24.61 1.08 4.54
CA THR A 46 25.69 1.37 5.51
C THR A 46 25.29 1.10 6.95
N VAL A 47 24.03 0.76 7.23
CA VAL A 47 23.58 0.42 8.58
C VAL A 47 24.26 -0.85 9.05
N ASN A 48 24.98 -0.74 10.17
CA ASN A 48 25.61 -1.86 10.85
C ASN A 48 25.01 -2.01 12.25
N GLY A 49 24.37 -3.15 12.49
CA GLY A 49 23.74 -3.49 13.77
C GLY A 49 22.22 -3.38 13.78
N ASP A 50 21.61 -3.86 14.86
CA ASP A 50 20.18 -4.11 14.96
C ASP A 50 19.38 -2.88 15.42
N SER A 51 20.05 -1.79 15.82
CA SER A 51 19.38 -0.60 16.36
C SER A 51 19.88 0.71 15.75
N LEU A 52 18.97 1.67 15.60
CA LEU A 52 19.24 3.04 15.16
C LEU A 52 18.93 4.04 16.27
N GLN A 53 19.78 5.06 16.43
CA GLN A 53 19.45 6.24 17.20
C GLN A 53 18.59 7.17 16.33
N LEU A 54 17.27 7.01 16.41
CA LEU A 54 16.35 7.78 15.54
C LEU A 54 16.27 9.24 15.98
N PHE A 55 16.33 9.50 17.27
CA PHE A 55 16.41 10.85 17.84
C PHE A 55 17.07 10.82 19.21
N THR A 56 17.62 11.95 19.62
CA THR A 56 18.09 12.15 21.00
C THR A 56 17.07 13.02 21.72
N PRO A 57 16.35 12.50 22.73
CA PRO A 57 15.33 13.26 23.45
C PRO A 57 15.97 14.23 24.44
N THR A 58 15.35 15.40 24.59
CA THR A 58 15.58 16.35 25.67
C THR A 58 14.24 16.66 26.33
N VAL A 59 14.09 16.22 27.58
CA VAL A 59 12.88 16.43 28.37
C VAL A 59 13.26 17.30 29.57
N THR A 60 12.55 18.41 29.71
CA THR A 60 12.69 19.30 30.86
C THR A 60 11.38 19.33 31.61
N THR A 61 11.42 19.03 32.92
CA THR A 61 10.23 19.04 33.76
C THR A 61 10.60 19.44 35.20
N GLU A 62 9.71 20.18 35.82
CA GLU A 62 9.73 20.49 37.26
C GLU A 62 9.01 19.42 38.09
N ALA A 63 8.27 18.52 37.41
CA ALA A 63 7.55 17.42 38.05
C ALA A 63 8.41 16.17 38.20
N THR A 64 8.21 15.41 39.28
CA THR A 64 8.77 14.09 39.41
C THR A 64 8.08 13.11 38.45
N LEU A 65 8.83 12.51 37.52
CA LEU A 65 8.30 11.54 36.59
C LEU A 65 8.03 10.19 37.29
N ALA A 66 6.83 9.65 37.09
CA ALA A 66 6.51 8.27 37.45
C ALA A 66 6.89 7.30 36.34
N SER A 67 6.64 7.69 35.06
CA SER A 67 7.06 6.93 33.89
C SER A 67 7.11 7.81 32.64
N GLN A 68 7.91 7.38 31.66
CA GLN A 68 7.99 7.98 30.33
C GLN A 68 8.06 6.91 29.28
N LYS A 69 7.33 7.10 28.18
CA LYS A 69 7.32 6.18 27.06
C LYS A 69 7.27 6.95 25.74
N PHE A 70 8.17 6.63 24.84
CA PHE A 70 8.10 7.09 23.46
C PHE A 70 7.40 6.09 22.55
N SER A 71 6.67 6.58 21.57
CA SER A 71 6.25 5.84 20.40
C SER A 71 6.55 6.63 19.14
N THR A 72 7.01 5.96 18.11
CA THR A 72 7.31 6.56 16.82
C THR A 72 6.24 6.17 15.81
N VAL A 73 5.65 7.15 15.15
CA VAL A 73 4.67 6.96 14.08
C VAL A 73 5.33 7.38 12.76
N VAL A 74 5.39 6.45 11.82
CA VAL A 74 5.92 6.65 10.46
C VAL A 74 4.75 6.75 9.51
N PHE A 75 4.73 7.78 8.66
CA PHE A 75 3.65 8.03 7.70
C PHE A 75 4.12 7.80 6.27
N ASN A 76 3.19 7.45 5.37
CA ASN A 76 3.42 7.54 3.93
C ASN A 76 3.38 9.01 3.46
N GLU A 77 3.72 9.25 2.19
CA GLU A 77 3.92 10.59 1.62
C GLU A 77 2.73 11.53 1.85
N ASN A 78 1.51 11.07 1.67
CA ASN A 78 0.28 11.86 1.84
C ASN A 78 -0.36 11.72 3.22
N LYS A 79 0.30 11.05 4.17
CA LYS A 79 -0.14 10.78 5.55
C LYS A 79 -1.49 10.05 5.67
N THR A 80 -1.89 9.30 4.65
CA THR A 80 -3.13 8.48 4.68
C THR A 80 -2.93 7.13 5.32
N ARG A 81 -1.68 6.64 5.38
CA ARG A 81 -1.30 5.38 6.04
C ARG A 81 -0.15 5.63 7.01
N GLN A 82 -0.12 4.84 8.08
CA GLN A 82 0.92 4.96 9.10
C GLN A 82 1.31 3.59 9.66
N LYS A 83 2.51 3.53 10.23
CA LYS A 83 3.02 2.40 11.03
C LYS A 83 3.58 2.94 12.34
N VAL A 84 3.28 2.25 13.44
CA VAL A 84 3.83 2.58 14.76
C VAL A 84 4.98 1.64 15.06
N ILE A 85 6.12 2.20 15.46
CA ILE A 85 7.32 1.45 15.85
C ILE A 85 7.62 1.65 17.33
N GLN A 86 8.11 0.58 17.96
CA GLN A 86 8.53 0.63 19.37
C GLN A 86 9.81 1.46 19.50
N THR A 87 9.84 2.31 20.52
CA THR A 87 10.94 3.24 20.74
C THR A 87 11.39 3.17 22.20
N THR A 88 12.68 3.08 22.44
CA THR A 88 13.23 3.12 23.80
C THR A 88 13.15 4.53 24.37
N THR A 89 13.25 4.66 25.71
CA THR A 89 13.29 5.97 26.39
C THR A 89 14.54 6.81 26.02
N LYS A 90 15.52 6.22 25.31
CA LYS A 90 16.70 6.91 24.77
C LYS A 90 16.55 7.31 23.29
N GLY A 91 15.36 7.11 22.69
CA GLY A 91 15.11 7.42 21.27
C GLY A 91 15.68 6.42 20.28
N LYS A 92 16.02 5.19 20.72
CA LYS A 92 16.47 4.10 19.85
C LYS A 92 15.30 3.25 19.39
N ILE A 93 15.39 2.78 18.17
CA ILE A 93 14.47 1.82 17.53
C ILE A 93 15.24 0.62 17.00
N ALA A 94 14.55 -0.49 16.71
CA ALA A 94 15.13 -1.54 15.90
C ALA A 94 15.30 -1.05 14.45
N ALA A 95 16.46 -1.28 13.85
CA ALA A 95 16.73 -0.86 12.46
C ALA A 95 15.74 -1.52 11.49
N ALA A 96 15.43 -2.80 11.69
CA ALA A 96 14.48 -3.55 10.90
C ALA A 96 13.03 -2.99 10.96
N ASP A 97 12.63 -2.39 12.09
CA ASP A 97 11.27 -1.86 12.24
C ASP A 97 11.06 -0.63 11.34
N LEU A 98 12.04 0.28 11.27
CA LEU A 98 11.97 1.43 10.36
C LEU A 98 12.06 0.98 8.90
N GLU A 99 12.95 0.04 8.56
CA GLU A 99 13.05 -0.52 7.21
C GLU A 99 11.73 -1.12 6.77
N ASN A 100 11.11 -1.96 7.60
CA ASN A 100 9.83 -2.60 7.32
C ASN A 100 8.68 -1.58 7.22
N ALA A 101 8.67 -0.56 8.08
CA ALA A 101 7.68 0.51 7.99
C ALA A 101 7.80 1.26 6.65
N VAL A 102 9.02 1.61 6.22
CA VAL A 102 9.25 2.28 4.94
C VAL A 102 8.89 1.38 3.76
N ARG A 103 9.27 0.10 3.77
CA ARG A 103 8.86 -0.88 2.75
C ARG A 103 7.35 -0.99 2.60
N ASN A 104 6.63 -1.02 3.72
CA ASN A 104 5.17 -1.14 3.73
C ASN A 104 4.46 0.14 3.26
N LEU A 105 5.01 1.31 3.54
CA LEU A 105 4.37 2.61 3.27
C LEU A 105 4.75 3.20 1.90
N TYR A 106 5.97 2.92 1.42
CA TYR A 106 6.54 3.52 0.21
C TYR A 106 6.92 2.50 -0.86
N GLY A 107 6.79 1.20 -0.58
CA GLY A 107 7.28 0.13 -1.46
C GLY A 107 8.76 -0.22 -1.20
N LYS A 108 9.23 -1.27 -1.88
CA LYS A 108 10.51 -1.93 -1.61
C LYS A 108 11.70 -1.40 -2.40
N GLY A 109 11.50 -0.38 -3.25
CA GLY A 109 12.56 0.24 -4.05
C GLY A 109 13.61 0.93 -3.18
N ASP A 110 14.80 1.16 -3.75
CA ASP A 110 15.95 1.75 -3.07
C ASP A 110 16.09 3.27 -3.24
N THR A 111 15.18 3.91 -3.95
CA THR A 111 15.12 5.37 -4.10
C THR A 111 15.01 6.04 -2.73
N GLU A 112 15.81 7.09 -2.49
CA GLU A 112 15.72 7.90 -1.26
C GLU A 112 14.31 8.52 -1.12
N ARG A 113 13.77 8.45 0.08
CA ARG A 113 12.45 8.99 0.42
C ARG A 113 12.53 9.92 1.61
N ALA A 114 11.78 11.02 1.54
CA ALA A 114 11.55 11.91 2.67
C ALA A 114 10.40 11.35 3.52
N VAL A 115 10.75 10.67 4.61
CA VAL A 115 9.79 9.97 5.47
C VAL A 115 9.36 10.87 6.61
N ALA A 116 8.05 11.17 6.67
CA ALA A 116 7.47 11.94 7.78
C ALA A 116 7.33 11.07 9.03
N ILE A 117 7.81 11.56 10.15
CA ILE A 117 7.85 10.85 11.43
C ILE A 117 7.33 11.77 12.55
N THR A 118 6.44 11.22 13.36
CA THR A 118 5.97 11.86 14.62
C THR A 118 6.42 11.01 15.80
N ILE A 119 7.04 11.65 16.78
CA ILE A 119 7.34 11.06 18.08
C ILE A 119 6.27 11.51 19.07
N ASN A 120 5.65 10.57 19.74
CA ASN A 120 4.76 10.83 20.88
C ASN A 120 5.51 10.49 22.17
N ASP A 121 5.71 11.49 23.02
CA ASP A 121 6.23 11.34 24.37
C ASP A 121 5.06 11.30 25.35
N THR A 122 4.77 10.14 25.93
CA THR A 122 3.78 9.97 26.98
C THR A 122 4.48 9.99 28.32
N VAL A 123 4.20 11.03 29.10
CA VAL A 123 4.80 11.28 30.41
C VAL A 123 3.75 11.15 31.48
N ASN A 124 3.97 10.28 32.47
CA ASN A 124 3.16 10.20 33.68
C ASN A 124 3.95 10.81 34.84
N VAL A 125 3.34 11.73 35.55
CA VAL A 125 3.95 12.34 36.74
C VAL A 125 3.50 11.67 38.01
N ALA A 126 4.29 11.79 39.08
CA ALA A 126 4.02 11.13 40.37
C ALA A 126 2.67 11.55 41.03
N THR A 127 2.14 12.70 40.63
CA THR A 127 0.82 13.19 41.07
C THR A 127 -0.36 12.50 40.36
N GLY A 128 -0.12 11.60 39.40
CA GLY A 128 -1.12 10.82 38.67
C GLY A 128 -1.60 11.42 37.36
N GLU A 129 -1.10 12.60 36.97
CA GLU A 129 -1.42 13.22 35.68
C GLU A 129 -0.62 12.59 34.55
N SER A 130 -1.21 12.56 33.34
CA SER A 130 -0.59 12.05 32.12
C SER A 130 -0.57 13.14 31.04
N PHE A 131 0.56 13.32 30.40
CA PHE A 131 0.77 14.30 29.33
C PHE A 131 1.29 13.62 28.08
N VAL A 132 0.83 14.07 26.92
CA VAL A 132 1.37 13.64 25.63
C VAL A 132 1.95 14.86 24.94
N LYS A 133 3.24 14.79 24.60
CA LYS A 133 3.94 15.79 23.82
C LYS A 133 4.35 15.16 22.49
N THR A 134 4.29 15.94 21.42
CA THR A 134 4.64 15.46 20.07
C THR A 134 5.82 16.23 19.50
N PHE A 135 6.59 15.55 18.67
CA PHE A 135 7.68 16.15 17.91
C PHE A 135 7.69 15.57 16.50
N ASP A 136 7.53 16.43 15.50
CA ASP A 136 7.48 16.06 14.08
C ASP A 136 8.81 16.37 13.40
N PHE A 137 9.26 15.47 12.53
CA PHE A 137 10.41 15.68 11.67
C PHE A 137 10.34 14.83 10.40
N THR A 138 11.26 15.08 9.48
CA THR A 138 11.45 14.29 8.27
C THR A 138 12.82 13.65 8.30
N CYS A 139 12.86 12.34 8.05
CA CYS A 139 14.10 11.57 7.88
C CYS A 139 14.23 11.12 6.43
N LYS A 140 15.40 11.32 5.82
CA LYS A 140 15.70 10.74 4.51
C LYS A 140 16.07 9.28 4.68
N VAL A 141 15.38 8.38 3.99
CA VAL A 141 15.63 6.94 4.11
C VAL A 141 15.89 6.34 2.73
N SER A 142 17.06 5.69 2.58
CA SER A 142 17.42 4.86 1.43
C SER A 142 17.43 3.40 1.85
N LEU A 143 16.63 2.56 1.18
CA LEU A 143 16.64 1.11 1.40
C LEU A 143 17.86 0.47 0.73
N THR A 144 18.17 -0.76 1.08
CA THR A 144 19.24 -1.54 0.46
C THR A 144 19.10 -1.58 -1.06
N LYS A 145 20.19 -1.29 -1.76
CA LYS A 145 20.27 -1.28 -3.23
C LYS A 145 19.73 -2.58 -3.83
N LYS A 146 18.98 -2.45 -4.91
CA LYS A 146 18.35 -3.57 -5.60
C LYS A 146 19.15 -3.99 -6.83
N ASN A 147 19.12 -5.29 -7.14
CA ASN A 147 19.81 -5.87 -8.30
C ASN A 147 18.95 -5.85 -9.58
N PHE A 148 17.63 -5.70 -9.42
CA PHE A 148 16.68 -5.65 -10.53
C PHE A 148 15.82 -4.39 -10.43
N PRO A 149 15.32 -3.85 -11.57
CA PRO A 149 14.37 -2.74 -11.56
C PRO A 149 13.01 -3.19 -11.01
N GLU A 150 12.16 -2.24 -10.64
CA GLU A 150 10.77 -2.51 -10.27
C GLU A 150 9.92 -2.87 -11.49
N PHE A 151 10.18 -2.24 -12.62
CA PHE A 151 9.38 -2.38 -13.83
C PHE A 151 10.20 -3.00 -14.97
N PHE A 152 9.50 -3.79 -15.76
CA PHE A 152 9.95 -4.37 -17.00
C PHE A 152 8.87 -4.21 -18.05
N TYR A 153 9.18 -4.29 -19.32
CA TYR A 153 8.23 -3.88 -20.35
C TYR A 153 8.06 -4.95 -21.43
N LEU A 154 6.82 -5.09 -21.91
CA LEU A 154 6.51 -5.75 -23.16
C LEU A 154 6.30 -4.71 -24.23
N VAL A 155 6.95 -4.90 -25.37
CA VAL A 155 6.80 -4.05 -26.53
C VAL A 155 6.38 -4.87 -27.73
N ASN A 156 5.53 -4.27 -28.58
CA ASN A 156 5.14 -4.84 -29.85
C ASN A 156 6.18 -4.45 -30.93
N PRO A 157 6.97 -5.40 -31.44
CA PRO A 157 8.00 -5.09 -32.44
C PRO A 157 7.41 -4.70 -33.80
N GLU A 158 6.16 -5.02 -34.09
CA GLU A 158 5.46 -4.70 -35.34
C GLU A 158 4.74 -3.35 -35.26
N ASN A 159 4.59 -2.75 -34.08
CA ASN A 159 3.93 -1.47 -33.88
C ASN A 159 4.67 -0.62 -32.82
N SER A 160 5.62 0.18 -33.27
CA SER A 160 6.40 1.05 -32.38
C SER A 160 5.61 2.20 -31.75
N SER A 161 4.40 2.50 -32.27
CA SER A 161 3.50 3.50 -31.71
C SER A 161 2.65 2.95 -30.56
N GLU A 162 2.60 1.64 -30.38
CA GLU A 162 1.89 1.02 -29.26
C GLU A 162 2.67 1.27 -27.97
N LYS A 163 1.99 1.80 -26.97
CA LYS A 163 2.60 2.00 -25.65
C LYS A 163 3.05 0.67 -25.06
N ALA A 164 4.28 0.63 -24.56
CA ALA A 164 4.82 -0.53 -23.87
C ALA A 164 3.91 -0.93 -22.69
N LYS A 165 3.63 -2.24 -22.58
CA LYS A 165 2.88 -2.81 -21.46
C LYS A 165 3.84 -3.04 -20.29
N VAL A 166 3.43 -2.69 -19.09
CA VAL A 166 4.29 -2.71 -17.91
C VAL A 166 4.14 -4.02 -17.15
N LEU A 167 5.25 -4.67 -16.86
CA LEU A 167 5.36 -5.78 -15.91
C LEU A 167 5.98 -5.24 -14.62
N ARG A 168 5.50 -5.69 -13.45
CA ARG A 168 5.99 -5.23 -12.16
C ARG A 168 6.68 -6.35 -11.38
N GLY A 169 7.83 -6.05 -10.81
CA GLY A 169 8.60 -6.90 -9.90
C GLY A 169 8.71 -6.27 -8.54
N GLU A 170 7.67 -6.38 -7.71
CA GLU A 170 7.57 -5.74 -6.39
C GLU A 170 8.69 -6.15 -5.43
N GLU A 171 9.25 -7.35 -5.60
CA GLU A 171 10.29 -7.89 -4.71
C GLU A 171 11.70 -7.52 -5.18
N PHE A 172 11.87 -6.97 -6.38
CA PHE A 172 13.18 -6.63 -6.96
C PHE A 172 14.13 -7.85 -7.03
N ASP A 173 13.55 -9.04 -7.23
CA ASP A 173 14.23 -10.33 -7.27
C ASP A 173 14.40 -10.89 -8.69
N GLY A 174 14.08 -10.09 -9.71
CA GLY A 174 14.11 -10.49 -11.10
C GLY A 174 12.85 -11.18 -11.60
N LYS A 175 11.83 -11.32 -10.75
CA LYS A 175 10.52 -11.83 -11.14
C LYS A 175 9.56 -10.68 -11.38
N PHE A 176 8.92 -10.69 -12.55
CA PHE A 176 7.96 -9.68 -12.96
C PHE A 176 6.66 -10.35 -13.37
N VAL A 177 5.54 -9.72 -13.02
CA VAL A 177 4.21 -10.19 -13.39
C VAL A 177 3.46 -9.08 -14.10
N GLY A 178 2.64 -9.45 -15.07
CA GLY A 178 1.76 -8.55 -15.78
C GLY A 178 0.52 -9.21 -16.32
N TYR A 179 -0.45 -8.39 -16.68
CA TYR A 179 -1.70 -8.82 -17.31
C TYR A 179 -1.93 -8.00 -18.56
N ALA A 180 -1.98 -8.65 -19.74
CA ALA A 180 -2.15 -7.95 -21.00
C ALA A 180 -2.80 -8.84 -22.06
N TYR A 181 -3.50 -8.21 -23.01
CA TYR A 181 -3.85 -8.84 -24.26
C TYR A 181 -2.63 -8.88 -25.17
N LEU A 182 -2.34 -10.06 -25.68
CA LEU A 182 -1.29 -10.32 -26.66
C LEU A 182 -1.92 -10.92 -27.92
N ASP A 183 -1.59 -10.37 -29.09
CA ASP A 183 -2.19 -10.82 -30.35
C ASP A 183 -1.22 -11.56 -31.27
N LYS A 184 0.07 -11.22 -31.27
CA LYS A 184 1.06 -11.81 -32.19
C LYS A 184 2.44 -11.96 -31.57
N LYS A 185 3.25 -10.90 -31.64
CA LYS A 185 4.65 -10.88 -31.24
C LYS A 185 4.91 -9.88 -30.15
N PHE A 186 5.89 -10.17 -29.31
CA PHE A 186 6.38 -9.24 -28.30
C PHE A 186 7.89 -9.39 -28.11
N LYS A 187 8.52 -8.36 -27.56
CA LYS A 187 9.85 -8.40 -26.98
C LYS A 187 9.78 -7.93 -25.54
N LEU A 188 10.70 -8.38 -24.72
CA LEU A 188 10.86 -7.92 -23.35
C LEU A 188 11.93 -6.82 -23.33
N ARG A 189 11.66 -5.73 -22.61
CA ARG A 189 12.49 -4.52 -22.60
C ARG A 189 12.76 -4.04 -21.17
N PRO A 190 14.04 -3.86 -20.78
CA PRO A 190 14.39 -3.38 -19.43
C PRO A 190 14.04 -1.90 -19.20
N ASN A 191 14.05 -1.08 -20.23
CA ASN A 191 13.76 0.35 -20.16
C ASN A 191 12.78 0.73 -21.27
N ALA A 192 11.63 1.31 -20.94
CA ALA A 192 10.54 1.62 -21.86
C ALA A 192 11.02 2.33 -23.17
N ASP A 193 12.00 3.22 -23.05
CA ASP A 193 12.42 4.11 -24.11
C ASP A 193 13.70 3.65 -24.85
N ASN A 194 14.31 2.52 -24.43
CA ASN A 194 15.57 2.05 -25.03
C ASN A 194 15.47 0.62 -25.56
N ALA A 195 15.42 0.48 -26.89
CA ALA A 195 15.35 -0.79 -27.58
C ALA A 195 16.69 -1.52 -27.74
N GLU A 196 17.81 -0.93 -27.36
CA GLU A 196 19.13 -1.56 -27.50
C GLU A 196 19.28 -2.80 -26.62
N ASN A 197 18.60 -2.79 -25.49
CA ASN A 197 18.65 -3.87 -24.50
C ASN A 197 17.41 -4.78 -24.54
N ASP A 198 16.68 -4.82 -25.66
CA ASP A 198 15.57 -5.75 -25.82
C ASP A 198 16.03 -7.20 -25.63
N LEU A 199 15.21 -8.01 -24.96
CA LEU A 199 15.40 -9.45 -24.89
C LEU A 199 14.55 -10.11 -25.98
N GLU A 200 15.13 -11.08 -26.67
CA GLU A 200 14.57 -11.82 -27.79
C GLU A 200 14.40 -13.30 -27.40
N CYS A 201 13.41 -13.97 -27.97
CA CYS A 201 13.20 -15.38 -27.75
C CYS A 201 14.24 -16.22 -28.50
N THR A 202 14.98 -17.06 -27.78
CA THR A 202 15.86 -18.08 -28.35
C THR A 202 15.14 -19.43 -28.53
N SER A 203 14.14 -19.68 -27.72
CA SER A 203 13.18 -20.78 -27.82
C SER A 203 11.92 -20.43 -27.04
N GLU A 204 10.86 -21.26 -27.12
CA GLU A 204 9.65 -21.06 -26.34
C GLU A 204 9.99 -21.00 -24.85
N GLY A 205 9.52 -19.93 -24.18
CA GLY A 205 9.74 -19.70 -22.75
C GLY A 205 11.12 -19.17 -22.36
N ASN A 206 12.06 -18.98 -23.31
CA ASN A 206 13.41 -18.48 -23.01
C ASN A 206 13.70 -17.20 -23.77
N VAL A 207 14.37 -16.26 -23.09
CA VAL A 207 14.78 -14.98 -23.65
C VAL A 207 16.24 -14.69 -23.33
N GLU A 208 16.93 -14.08 -24.30
CA GLU A 208 18.31 -13.61 -24.17
C GLU A 208 18.46 -12.22 -24.78
N GLU A 209 19.65 -11.63 -24.63
CA GLU A 209 19.95 -10.29 -25.13
C GLU A 209 19.78 -10.18 -26.65
N LYS A 210 19.47 -8.98 -27.12
CA LYS A 210 19.24 -8.68 -28.54
C LYS A 210 20.32 -9.23 -29.45
N GLY A 211 19.89 -9.81 -30.59
CA GLY A 211 20.75 -10.44 -31.55
C GLY A 211 21.02 -11.92 -31.28
N GLN A 212 20.47 -12.50 -30.21
CA GLN A 212 20.56 -13.93 -29.92
C GLN A 212 19.31 -14.71 -30.31
N GLY A 213 18.24 -14.03 -30.73
CA GLY A 213 16.97 -14.66 -31.09
C GLY A 213 16.07 -13.75 -31.93
N GLU A 214 14.79 -14.03 -31.89
CA GLU A 214 13.74 -13.33 -32.63
C GLU A 214 12.71 -12.76 -31.63
N ALA A 215 11.73 -12.00 -32.13
CA ALA A 215 10.59 -11.63 -31.32
C ALA A 215 9.81 -12.84 -30.84
N CYS A 216 9.43 -12.85 -29.58
CA CYS A 216 8.61 -13.90 -29.00
C CYS A 216 7.22 -13.96 -29.67
N THR A 217 6.69 -15.15 -29.88
CA THR A 217 5.42 -15.35 -30.56
C THR A 217 4.35 -15.82 -29.59
N VAL A 218 3.11 -15.40 -29.82
CA VAL A 218 1.92 -15.87 -29.11
C VAL A 218 1.14 -16.78 -30.05
N SER A 219 0.93 -18.02 -29.62
CA SER A 219 0.24 -19.04 -30.43
C SER A 219 -1.25 -18.72 -30.65
N THR A 220 -1.88 -18.07 -29.69
CA THR A 220 -3.30 -17.73 -29.72
C THR A 220 -3.50 -16.30 -29.18
N PRO A 221 -4.09 -15.38 -29.96
CA PRO A 221 -4.46 -14.06 -29.46
C PRO A 221 -5.43 -14.19 -28.26
N ALA A 222 -5.03 -13.67 -27.10
CA ALA A 222 -5.85 -13.72 -25.88
C ALA A 222 -5.33 -12.75 -24.80
N PHE A 223 -6.05 -12.65 -23.71
CA PHE A 223 -5.58 -12.01 -22.49
C PHE A 223 -4.74 -13.01 -21.70
N TYR A 224 -3.57 -12.57 -21.22
CA TYR A 224 -2.61 -13.42 -20.51
C TYR A 224 -2.19 -12.82 -19.18
N LYS A 225 -1.95 -13.69 -18.19
CA LYS A 225 -0.97 -13.44 -17.13
C LYS A 225 0.40 -13.75 -17.70
N ILE A 226 1.32 -12.82 -17.56
CA ILE A 226 2.68 -12.90 -18.08
C ILE A 226 3.62 -12.89 -16.89
N GLU A 227 4.43 -13.92 -16.76
CA GLU A 227 5.43 -14.03 -15.70
C GLU A 227 6.81 -14.08 -16.37
N VAL A 228 7.72 -13.23 -15.91
CA VAL A 228 9.11 -13.19 -16.40
C VAL A 228 10.03 -13.41 -15.22
N LYS A 229 11.05 -14.24 -15.40
CA LYS A 229 12.12 -14.43 -14.42
C LYS A 229 13.45 -14.16 -15.11
N LEU A 230 14.13 -13.09 -14.68
CA LEU A 230 15.44 -12.71 -15.20
C LEU A 230 16.55 -13.31 -14.35
N GLU A 231 17.66 -13.64 -15.00
CA GLU A 231 18.93 -13.94 -14.34
C GLU A 231 19.69 -12.65 -14.01
N GLN A 232 20.66 -12.76 -13.11
CA GLN A 232 21.48 -11.62 -12.71
C GLN A 232 22.14 -10.94 -13.94
N GLY A 233 22.07 -9.61 -13.99
CA GLY A 233 22.60 -8.81 -15.07
C GLY A 233 21.60 -8.52 -16.20
N VAL A 234 20.35 -8.99 -16.09
CA VAL A 234 19.24 -8.69 -17.04
C VAL A 234 19.54 -9.06 -18.50
N LYS A 235 20.40 -10.07 -18.71
CA LYS A 235 20.82 -10.47 -20.06
C LYS A 235 20.08 -11.68 -20.62
N LYS A 236 19.49 -12.49 -19.74
CA LYS A 236 18.67 -13.65 -20.10
C LYS A 236 17.68 -14.00 -19.02
N GLY A 237 16.70 -14.79 -19.38
CA GLY A 237 15.66 -15.23 -18.46
C GLY A 237 14.66 -16.16 -19.11
N THR A 238 13.58 -16.39 -18.39
CA THR A 238 12.44 -17.20 -18.84
C THR A 238 11.15 -16.39 -18.76
N TYR A 239 10.17 -16.77 -19.56
CA TYR A 239 8.82 -16.25 -19.44
C TYR A 239 7.78 -17.38 -19.50
N THR A 240 6.62 -17.11 -18.91
CA THR A 240 5.46 -18.00 -18.97
C THR A 240 4.22 -17.19 -19.30
N LEU A 241 3.39 -17.69 -20.22
CA LEU A 241 2.10 -17.13 -20.58
C LEU A 241 1.00 -18.05 -20.06
N THR A 242 0.19 -17.56 -19.12
CA THR A 242 -1.03 -18.26 -18.67
C THR A 242 -2.25 -17.59 -19.24
N LYS A 243 -2.98 -18.28 -20.13
CA LYS A 243 -4.16 -17.74 -20.78
C LYS A 243 -5.28 -17.49 -19.76
N ILE A 244 -5.86 -16.30 -19.79
CA ILE A 244 -7.06 -15.92 -19.04
C ILE A 244 -8.23 -15.91 -20.02
N GLU A 245 -9.00 -16.98 -20.00
CA GLU A 245 -10.15 -17.13 -20.89
C GLU A 245 -11.39 -16.40 -20.36
N LYS A 246 -11.49 -16.32 -19.03
CA LYS A 246 -12.61 -15.73 -18.33
C LYS A 246 -12.14 -14.95 -17.12
N VAL A 247 -12.81 -13.89 -16.81
CA VAL A 247 -12.77 -13.24 -15.50
C VAL A 247 -14.19 -13.15 -14.99
N SER A 248 -14.41 -13.50 -13.74
CA SER A 248 -15.73 -13.52 -13.14
C SER A 248 -15.77 -12.81 -11.80
N MET A 249 -16.96 -12.32 -11.43
CA MET A 249 -17.30 -11.92 -10.07
C MET A 249 -17.92 -13.09 -9.33
N ILE A 250 -17.58 -13.25 -8.05
CA ILE A 250 -18.11 -14.29 -7.17
C ILE A 250 -18.22 -13.76 -5.74
N GLY A 251 -19.26 -14.14 -5.03
CA GLY A 251 -19.45 -13.74 -3.63
C GLY A 251 -20.90 -13.60 -3.22
N ASP A 252 -21.13 -13.38 -1.93
CA ASP A 252 -22.49 -13.30 -1.36
C ASP A 252 -23.33 -12.18 -1.96
N ALA A 253 -22.69 -11.09 -2.40
CA ALA A 253 -23.35 -9.96 -3.05
C ALA A 253 -24.05 -10.36 -4.38
N VAL A 254 -23.50 -11.37 -5.08
CA VAL A 254 -23.92 -11.75 -6.44
C VAL A 254 -24.46 -13.19 -6.57
N GLY A 255 -24.82 -13.82 -5.46
CA GLY A 255 -25.46 -15.14 -5.49
C GLY A 255 -24.69 -16.25 -4.75
N GLY A 256 -23.58 -15.91 -4.13
CA GLY A 256 -22.78 -16.81 -3.29
C GLY A 256 -21.44 -17.19 -3.89
N TRP A 257 -20.64 -17.92 -3.10
CA TRP A 257 -19.26 -18.31 -3.44
C TRP A 257 -19.18 -19.56 -4.35
N GLY A 258 -20.30 -20.02 -4.87
CA GLY A 258 -20.39 -21.15 -5.79
C GLY A 258 -20.89 -20.77 -7.20
N THR A 259 -21.22 -19.50 -7.43
CA THR A 259 -21.78 -19.02 -8.70
C THR A 259 -20.98 -17.85 -9.24
N ASP A 260 -20.41 -18.02 -10.42
CA ASP A 260 -19.66 -17.00 -11.12
C ASP A 260 -20.57 -16.14 -12.01
N ILE A 261 -20.31 -14.85 -12.05
CA ILE A 261 -20.85 -13.93 -13.07
C ILE A 261 -19.68 -13.51 -13.96
N ASP A 262 -19.65 -14.03 -15.18
CA ASP A 262 -18.58 -13.76 -16.14
C ASP A 262 -18.62 -12.33 -16.67
N LEU A 263 -17.45 -11.73 -16.82
CA LEU A 263 -17.21 -10.48 -17.54
C LEU A 263 -16.70 -10.81 -18.96
N THR A 264 -17.00 -9.95 -19.90
CA THR A 264 -16.50 -10.03 -21.28
C THR A 264 -15.32 -9.09 -21.45
N TYR A 265 -14.23 -9.57 -22.03
CA TYR A 265 -13.08 -8.72 -22.35
C TYR A 265 -13.34 -7.93 -23.64
N ASN A 266 -13.14 -6.63 -23.58
CA ASN A 266 -13.18 -5.73 -24.72
C ASN A 266 -11.74 -5.37 -25.16
N PRO A 267 -11.22 -5.91 -26.26
CA PRO A 267 -9.83 -5.67 -26.67
C PRO A 267 -9.57 -4.24 -27.13
N THR A 268 -10.62 -3.49 -27.50
CA THR A 268 -10.49 -2.09 -27.91
C THR A 268 -10.24 -1.16 -26.72
N THR A 269 -10.94 -1.41 -25.62
CA THR A 269 -10.81 -0.60 -24.39
C THR A 269 -9.81 -1.18 -23.40
N GLY A 270 -9.49 -2.48 -23.52
CA GLY A 270 -8.65 -3.19 -22.54
C GLY A 270 -9.37 -3.52 -21.23
N ILE A 271 -10.70 -3.50 -21.23
CA ILE A 271 -11.54 -3.62 -20.03
C ILE A 271 -12.32 -4.94 -20.06
N TRP A 272 -12.42 -5.59 -18.92
CA TRP A 272 -13.37 -6.67 -18.66
C TRP A 272 -14.68 -6.05 -18.16
N GLU A 273 -15.80 -6.30 -18.84
CA GLU A 273 -17.05 -5.62 -18.55
C GLU A 273 -18.25 -6.57 -18.47
N ALA A 274 -19.21 -6.23 -17.62
CA ALA A 274 -20.51 -6.86 -17.54
C ALA A 274 -21.61 -5.82 -17.31
N ASP A 275 -22.68 -5.95 -18.06
CA ASP A 275 -23.85 -5.09 -17.95
C ASP A 275 -24.97 -5.73 -17.11
N ASN A 276 -25.78 -4.89 -16.47
CA ASN A 276 -26.97 -5.31 -15.71
C ASN A 276 -26.68 -6.35 -14.62
N VAL A 277 -25.49 -6.24 -13.97
CA VAL A 277 -25.14 -7.10 -12.85
C VAL A 277 -26.07 -6.81 -11.68
N ASN A 278 -26.83 -7.82 -11.26
CA ASN A 278 -27.72 -7.71 -10.12
C ASN A 278 -26.99 -8.07 -8.82
N VAL A 279 -26.62 -7.04 -8.05
CA VAL A 279 -26.14 -7.20 -6.68
C VAL A 279 -27.35 -7.39 -5.78
N ILE A 280 -27.65 -8.63 -5.41
CA ILE A 280 -28.90 -9.05 -4.75
C ILE A 280 -28.99 -8.58 -3.29
N LYS A 281 -27.86 -8.37 -2.63
CA LYS A 281 -27.72 -7.82 -1.26
C LYS A 281 -26.39 -7.07 -1.11
N THR A 282 -26.34 -6.11 -0.22
CA THR A 282 -25.07 -5.52 0.20
C THR A 282 -24.21 -6.61 0.83
N GLY A 283 -22.99 -6.77 0.34
CA GLY A 283 -22.12 -7.84 0.83
C GLY A 283 -20.82 -8.02 0.07
N PRO A 284 -20.05 -9.06 0.45
CA PRO A 284 -18.73 -9.30 -0.09
C PRO A 284 -18.76 -9.96 -1.47
N LEU A 285 -17.80 -9.58 -2.30
CA LEU A 285 -17.44 -10.25 -3.56
C LEU A 285 -15.93 -10.16 -3.84
N LYS A 286 -15.46 -10.97 -4.77
CA LYS A 286 -14.12 -10.94 -5.38
C LYS A 286 -14.21 -11.18 -6.87
N PHE A 287 -13.09 -10.95 -7.54
CA PHE A 287 -12.89 -11.37 -8.93
C PHE A 287 -11.96 -12.58 -8.98
N ARG A 288 -12.16 -13.47 -9.96
CA ARG A 288 -11.25 -14.58 -10.21
C ARG A 288 -11.15 -14.91 -11.71
N ALA A 289 -10.00 -15.48 -12.11
CA ALA A 289 -9.79 -15.94 -13.47
C ALA A 289 -10.20 -17.40 -13.65
N ASN A 290 -10.71 -17.73 -14.82
CA ASN A 290 -10.99 -19.11 -15.26
C ASN A 290 -11.80 -19.94 -14.26
N HIS A 291 -12.64 -19.29 -13.45
CA HIS A 291 -13.42 -19.87 -12.35
C HIS A 291 -12.57 -20.61 -11.30
N ASP A 292 -11.29 -20.20 -11.15
CA ASP A 292 -10.32 -20.81 -10.23
C ASP A 292 -9.75 -19.76 -9.26
N TRP A 293 -9.44 -20.18 -8.04
CA TRP A 293 -8.86 -19.34 -7.01
C TRP A 293 -7.33 -19.16 -7.14
N ALA A 294 -6.67 -19.90 -8.02
CA ALA A 294 -5.25 -19.72 -8.30
C ALA A 294 -4.88 -18.31 -8.76
N LEU A 295 -5.84 -17.60 -9.35
CA LEU A 295 -5.70 -16.20 -9.70
C LEU A 295 -7.00 -15.43 -9.38
N SER A 296 -6.92 -14.57 -8.39
CA SER A 296 -8.07 -13.78 -7.91
C SER A 296 -7.66 -12.36 -7.56
N TRP A 297 -8.61 -11.43 -7.53
CA TRP A 297 -8.37 -10.02 -7.16
C TRP A 297 -9.39 -9.56 -6.12
N GLY A 298 -8.91 -8.78 -5.17
CA GLY A 298 -9.70 -8.09 -4.16
C GLY A 298 -9.08 -6.74 -3.81
N GLY A 299 -9.72 -5.96 -2.94
CA GLY A 299 -9.25 -4.63 -2.55
C GLY A 299 -7.94 -4.68 -1.76
N TYR A 300 -7.00 -3.80 -2.08
CA TYR A 300 -5.74 -3.67 -1.36
C TYR A 300 -5.99 -3.15 0.07
N GLU A 301 -5.68 -3.96 1.06
CA GLU A 301 -5.84 -3.68 2.50
C GLU A 301 -7.26 -3.22 2.95
N SER A 302 -8.23 -2.99 2.02
CA SER A 302 -9.57 -2.48 2.33
C SER A 302 -10.66 -3.13 1.48
N GLU A 303 -11.84 -3.29 2.07
CA GLU A 303 -13.06 -3.78 1.40
C GLU A 303 -13.68 -2.74 0.45
N THR A 304 -13.20 -1.50 0.49
CA THR A 304 -13.65 -0.38 -0.35
C THR A 304 -12.57 0.13 -1.31
N ALA A 305 -11.45 -0.57 -1.42
CA ALA A 305 -10.35 -0.23 -2.34
C ALA A 305 -10.68 -0.70 -3.77
N PHE A 306 -11.66 -0.06 -4.41
CA PHE A 306 -12.06 -0.36 -5.80
C PHE A 306 -11.07 0.15 -6.84
N ASP A 307 -10.29 1.14 -6.51
CA ASP A 307 -9.28 1.79 -7.34
C ASP A 307 -7.89 1.17 -7.21
N GLU A 308 -7.70 0.28 -6.24
CA GLU A 308 -6.44 -0.44 -6.00
C GLU A 308 -6.75 -1.90 -5.66
N LEU A 309 -6.67 -2.78 -6.67
CA LEU A 309 -6.87 -4.21 -6.49
C LEU A 309 -5.54 -4.93 -6.41
N THR A 310 -5.46 -5.91 -5.51
CA THR A 310 -4.29 -6.80 -5.42
C THR A 310 -4.63 -8.21 -5.84
N ALA A 311 -3.70 -8.87 -6.50
CA ALA A 311 -3.83 -10.27 -6.90
C ALA A 311 -3.50 -11.21 -5.73
N ASN A 312 -4.24 -12.32 -5.64
CA ASN A 312 -3.98 -13.45 -4.74
C ASN A 312 -3.86 -13.10 -3.24
N GLY A 313 -4.67 -12.17 -2.72
CA GLY A 313 -4.60 -11.82 -1.30
C GLY A 313 -5.45 -10.64 -0.85
N GLY A 314 -6.09 -9.95 -1.79
CA GLY A 314 -6.91 -8.77 -1.48
C GLY A 314 -8.13 -9.09 -0.60
N LYS A 315 -8.63 -8.06 0.08
CA LYS A 315 -9.86 -8.12 0.87
C LYS A 315 -11.06 -8.36 -0.05
N ASN A 316 -12.09 -9.03 0.45
CA ASN A 316 -13.36 -9.08 -0.25
C ASN A 316 -13.89 -7.64 -0.37
N LEU A 317 -14.30 -7.25 -1.58
CA LEU A 317 -14.91 -5.94 -1.81
C LEU A 317 -16.35 -5.95 -1.32
N THR A 318 -16.78 -4.93 -0.60
CA THR A 318 -18.18 -4.78 -0.16
C THR A 318 -18.92 -3.89 -1.13
N VAL A 319 -19.92 -4.44 -1.81
CA VAL A 319 -20.75 -3.71 -2.81
C VAL A 319 -22.18 -3.62 -2.31
N GLU A 320 -22.79 -2.43 -2.45
CA GLU A 320 -24.19 -2.20 -2.07
C GLU A 320 -25.15 -2.88 -3.03
N LYS A 321 -26.35 -3.28 -2.50
CA LYS A 321 -27.44 -3.80 -3.31
C LYS A 321 -27.83 -2.85 -4.45
N GLY A 322 -28.00 -3.37 -5.64
CA GLY A 322 -28.40 -2.59 -6.83
C GLY A 322 -28.10 -3.30 -8.13
N THR A 323 -28.42 -2.65 -9.24
CA THR A 323 -28.07 -3.10 -10.59
C THR A 323 -26.94 -2.23 -11.11
N TYR A 324 -25.88 -2.85 -11.67
CA TYR A 324 -24.66 -2.13 -12.05
C TYR A 324 -24.17 -2.50 -13.46
N LYS A 325 -23.49 -1.55 -14.10
CA LYS A 325 -22.44 -1.83 -15.07
C LYS A 325 -21.15 -2.02 -14.29
N VAL A 326 -20.40 -3.08 -14.59
CA VAL A 326 -19.13 -3.38 -13.94
C VAL A 326 -18.02 -3.33 -14.97
N GLU A 327 -16.95 -2.58 -14.68
CA GLU A 327 -15.79 -2.38 -15.55
C GLU A 327 -14.51 -2.67 -14.75
N LEU A 328 -13.84 -3.78 -15.06
CA LEU A 328 -12.62 -4.21 -14.39
C LEU A 328 -11.43 -4.02 -15.33
N THR A 329 -10.44 -3.25 -14.89
CA THR A 329 -9.16 -3.08 -15.57
C THR A 329 -8.08 -3.85 -14.82
N LEU A 330 -7.50 -4.84 -15.47
CA LEU A 330 -6.36 -5.60 -14.93
C LEU A 330 -5.06 -5.08 -15.56
N THR A 331 -4.17 -4.56 -14.74
CA THR A 331 -2.86 -4.06 -15.13
C THR A 331 -1.78 -4.64 -14.25
N CYS A 332 -0.56 -4.64 -14.70
CA CYS A 332 0.57 -5.17 -13.95
C CYS A 332 1.38 -4.11 -13.21
N ASP A 333 1.07 -2.84 -13.41
CA ASP A 333 1.74 -1.72 -12.75
C ASP A 333 1.16 -1.40 -11.35
N GLY A 334 0.32 -2.28 -10.82
CA GLY A 334 -0.35 -2.10 -9.53
C GLY A 334 -1.57 -1.18 -9.56
N LYS A 335 -2.09 -0.86 -10.76
CA LYS A 335 -3.25 0.02 -10.95
C LYS A 335 -4.51 -0.72 -11.38
N SER A 336 -4.57 -2.01 -11.11
CA SER A 336 -5.79 -2.81 -11.34
C SER A 336 -6.93 -2.23 -10.51
N LYS A 337 -8.08 -2.01 -11.14
CA LYS A 337 -9.23 -1.34 -10.52
C LYS A 337 -10.54 -1.86 -11.06
N VAL A 338 -11.61 -1.64 -10.31
CA VAL A 338 -12.97 -1.90 -10.76
C VAL A 338 -13.87 -0.69 -10.54
N VAL A 339 -14.78 -0.46 -11.47
CA VAL A 339 -15.80 0.57 -11.38
C VAL A 339 -17.17 -0.10 -11.40
N PHE A 340 -18.01 0.22 -10.41
CA PHE A 340 -19.41 -0.16 -10.33
C PHE A 340 -20.27 1.07 -10.61
N THR A 341 -20.84 1.15 -11.81
CA THR A 341 -21.75 2.24 -12.18
C THR A 341 -23.20 1.79 -11.95
N LYS A 342 -23.87 2.38 -10.97
CA LYS A 342 -25.26 2.06 -10.63
C LYS A 342 -26.19 2.51 -11.74
N LYS A 343 -27.16 1.66 -12.10
CA LYS A 343 -28.21 1.94 -13.09
C LYS A 343 -29.51 2.35 -12.42
#